data_e4fc82d3de8b3b967fec6285c7043a50
#
_entry.id   e4fc82d3de8b3b967fec6285c7043a50
#
_cell.length_a   1.000
_cell.length_b   1.000
_cell.length_c   1.000
_cell.angle_alpha   90.00
_cell.angle_beta   90.00
_cell.angle_gamma   90.00
#
_symmetry.space_group_name_H-M   'P 1'
#
loop_
_entity.id
_entity.type
_entity.pdbx_description
1 polymer ?
#
loop_
_entity_poly.entity_id
_entity_poly.type
_entity_poly.pdbx_seq_one_letter_code
_entity_poly.pdbx_strand_id
1 'polypeptide(L)'
;MKGGYSTNVSFADDVKIDPEVFKANLKKELGGEPIVKAVDVENTYNVTTSYKIDDPNPEVGDEVLAKVHKAVQDVTKVTVPLDQFKKSDSKGTHISSFSKVGPTVADDIKMSSVTAAFLALLAIFIYILFRFSRWQFSLGAIIALAHDSLVMLGIFSLLH
;
A
#
# COMPACT_ATOMS: atom_id res chain seq x y z
N MET A 1 -7.45 3.49 -6.49
CA MET A 1 -7.05 3.57 -5.06
C MET A 1 -6.39 4.92 -4.83
N LYS A 2 -6.75 5.63 -3.75
CA LYS A 2 -6.03 6.86 -3.39
C LYS A 2 -4.69 6.45 -2.79
N GLY A 3 -3.60 7.10 -3.18
CA GLY A 3 -2.29 6.89 -2.55
C GLY A 3 -2.32 7.17 -1.05
N GLY A 4 -1.21 6.93 -0.35
CA GLY A 4 -1.12 7.14 1.09
C GLY A 4 0.30 7.12 1.60
N TYR A 5 0.49 7.63 2.81
CA TYR A 5 1.69 7.41 3.58
C TYR A 5 1.52 6.13 4.39
N SER A 6 2.48 5.23 4.29
CA SER A 6 2.53 3.99 5.06
C SER A 6 3.77 4.01 5.95
N THR A 7 3.59 3.81 7.24
CA THR A 7 4.68 3.73 8.20
C THR A 7 4.48 2.54 9.13
N ASN A 8 5.55 1.81 9.40
CA ASN A 8 5.57 0.78 10.42
C ASN A 8 6.14 1.36 11.70
N VAL A 9 5.36 1.31 12.77
CA VAL A 9 5.74 1.75 14.11
C VAL A 9 5.97 0.51 14.96
N SER A 10 7.18 0.30 15.41
CA SER A 10 7.55 -0.74 16.37
C SER A 10 7.58 -0.14 17.76
N PHE A 11 6.86 -0.76 18.68
CA PHE A 11 6.83 -0.35 20.07
C PHE A 11 7.81 -1.21 20.89
N ALA A 12 8.36 -0.63 21.94
CA ALA A 12 9.23 -1.37 22.84
C ALA A 12 8.48 -2.55 23.50
N ASP A 13 9.19 -3.64 23.83
CA ASP A 13 8.60 -4.90 24.30
C ASP A 13 7.83 -4.77 25.61
N ASP A 14 8.15 -3.76 26.42
CA ASP A 14 7.48 -3.43 27.68
C ASP A 14 6.20 -2.60 27.52
N VAL A 15 5.90 -2.12 26.31
CA VAL A 15 4.77 -1.25 26.01
C VAL A 15 3.68 -2.03 25.28
N LYS A 16 2.61 -2.38 25.98
CA LYS A 16 1.41 -2.96 25.35
C LYS A 16 0.45 -1.84 24.93
N ILE A 17 0.11 -1.81 23.68
CA ILE A 17 -0.78 -0.79 23.10
C ILE A 17 -2.09 -1.44 22.67
N ASP A 18 -3.18 -0.74 22.99
CA ASP A 18 -4.49 -1.04 22.42
C ASP A 18 -4.57 -0.39 21.02
N PRO A 19 -4.74 -1.20 19.96
CA PRO A 19 -4.82 -0.71 18.57
C PRO A 19 -5.95 0.31 18.36
N GLU A 20 -7.06 0.18 19.08
CA GLU A 20 -8.20 1.09 18.94
C GLU A 20 -7.90 2.46 19.55
N VAL A 21 -7.22 2.49 20.70
CA VAL A 21 -6.78 3.73 21.34
C VAL A 21 -5.73 4.43 20.47
N PHE A 22 -4.81 3.66 19.88
CA PHE A 22 -3.80 4.19 18.97
C PHE A 22 -4.44 4.79 17.71
N LYS A 23 -5.38 4.08 17.10
CA LYS A 23 -6.16 4.55 15.96
C LYS A 23 -6.93 5.84 16.25
N ALA A 24 -7.54 5.94 17.45
CA ALA A 24 -8.28 7.14 17.87
C ALA A 24 -7.36 8.36 18.00
N ASN A 25 -6.16 8.20 18.57
CA ASN A 25 -5.18 9.28 18.68
C ASN A 25 -4.61 9.68 17.29
N LEU A 26 -4.34 8.71 16.42
CA LEU A 26 -3.94 8.99 15.04
C LEU A 26 -5.03 9.76 14.26
N LYS A 27 -6.29 9.40 14.44
CA LYS A 27 -7.43 10.12 13.84
C LYS A 27 -7.48 11.58 14.30
N LYS A 28 -7.21 11.83 15.58
CA LYS A 28 -7.19 13.19 16.16
C LYS A 28 -6.06 14.04 15.59
N GLU A 29 -4.86 13.48 15.42
CA GLU A 29 -3.68 14.22 14.96
C GLU A 29 -3.60 14.36 13.43
N LEU A 30 -3.95 13.32 12.69
CA LEU A 30 -3.88 13.32 11.21
C LEU A 30 -5.15 13.86 10.54
N GLY A 31 -6.29 13.79 11.22
CA GLY A 31 -7.58 14.10 10.59
C GLY A 31 -7.92 13.10 9.48
N GLY A 32 -9.06 12.50 9.49
CA GLY A 32 -9.43 11.45 8.54
C GLY A 32 -9.50 10.09 9.22
N GLU A 33 -9.47 9.01 8.44
CA GLU A 33 -9.55 7.64 8.97
C GLU A 33 -8.24 6.89 8.67
N PRO A 34 -7.25 6.93 9.58
CA PRO A 34 -6.05 6.13 9.44
C PRO A 34 -6.39 4.66 9.59
N ILE A 35 -5.74 3.83 8.78
CA ILE A 35 -5.83 2.38 8.87
C ILE A 35 -4.65 1.91 9.71
N VAL A 36 -4.93 1.18 10.79
CA VAL A 36 -3.92 0.56 11.66
C VAL A 36 -4.06 -0.94 11.54
N LYS A 37 -2.99 -1.63 11.18
CA LYS A 37 -2.94 -3.09 11.07
C LYS A 37 -1.74 -3.63 11.84
N ALA A 38 -1.93 -4.70 12.61
CA ALA A 38 -0.81 -5.43 13.17
C ALA A 38 -0.01 -6.09 12.04
N VAL A 39 1.31 -6.09 12.17
CA VAL A 39 2.25 -6.75 11.25
C VAL A 39 2.76 -8.02 11.93
N ASP A 40 3.25 -8.98 11.14
CA ASP A 40 3.78 -10.28 11.65
C ASP A 40 4.99 -10.14 12.58
N VAL A 41 5.51 -8.94 12.77
CA VAL A 41 6.56 -8.62 13.75
C VAL A 41 5.92 -8.23 15.06
N GLU A 42 6.38 -8.83 16.16
CA GLU A 42 5.87 -8.58 17.49
C GLU A 42 5.85 -7.07 17.81
N ASN A 43 4.76 -6.63 18.37
CA ASN A 43 4.54 -5.23 18.82
C ASN A 43 4.72 -4.17 17.72
N THR A 44 4.48 -4.53 16.44
CA THR A 44 4.63 -3.63 15.29
C THR A 44 3.29 -3.40 14.60
N TYR A 45 2.98 -2.14 14.31
CA TYR A 45 1.76 -1.74 13.64
C TYR A 45 2.06 -0.94 12.38
N ASN A 46 1.41 -1.32 11.28
CA ASN A 46 1.41 -0.53 10.05
C ASN A 46 0.30 0.52 10.13
N VAL A 47 0.69 1.76 9.99
CA VAL A 47 -0.21 2.92 9.94
C VAL A 47 -0.25 3.42 8.50
N THR A 48 -1.42 3.44 7.90
CA THR A 48 -1.63 4.01 6.57
C THR A 48 -2.58 5.20 6.66
N THR A 49 -2.18 6.33 6.09
CA THR A 49 -2.98 7.56 6.05
C THR A 49 -2.93 8.22 4.68
N SER A 50 -4.03 8.81 4.27
CA SER A 50 -4.12 9.63 3.05
C SER A 50 -3.97 11.14 3.33
N TYR A 51 -3.42 11.52 4.49
CA TYR A 51 -3.24 12.91 4.87
C TYR A 51 -2.41 13.66 3.83
N LYS A 52 -2.97 14.74 3.27
CA LYS A 52 -2.34 15.60 2.25
C LYS A 52 -1.58 14.84 1.14
N ILE A 53 -2.11 13.72 0.68
CA ILE A 53 -1.41 12.86 -0.29
C ILE A 53 -1.23 13.54 -1.65
N ASP A 54 -2.16 14.43 -2.00
CA ASP A 54 -2.14 15.17 -3.26
C ASP A 54 -1.23 16.41 -3.21
N ASP A 55 -0.65 16.72 -2.05
CA ASP A 55 0.29 17.84 -1.90
C ASP A 55 1.69 17.43 -2.41
N PRO A 56 2.24 18.13 -3.40
CA PRO A 56 3.56 17.83 -3.96
C PRO A 56 4.73 18.20 -3.02
N ASN A 57 4.46 18.90 -1.91
CA ASN A 57 5.49 19.36 -1.00
C ASN A 57 6.17 18.17 -0.29
N PRO A 58 7.49 18.00 -0.43
CA PRO A 58 8.23 16.92 0.23
C PRO A 58 8.17 16.98 1.77
N GLU A 59 7.95 18.16 2.35
CA GLU A 59 7.87 18.36 3.80
C GLU A 59 6.62 17.72 4.43
N VAL A 60 5.59 17.40 3.63
CA VAL A 60 4.39 16.72 4.14
C VAL A 60 4.71 15.35 4.75
N GLY A 61 5.74 14.67 4.24
CA GLY A 61 6.22 13.42 4.83
C GLY A 61 6.72 13.61 6.26
N ASP A 62 7.49 14.65 6.50
CA ASP A 62 8.00 15.00 7.84
C ASP A 62 6.86 15.46 8.76
N GLU A 63 5.86 16.19 8.23
CA GLU A 63 4.66 16.55 8.98
C GLU A 63 3.87 15.31 9.41
N VAL A 64 3.68 14.34 8.53
CA VAL A 64 3.03 13.06 8.87
C VAL A 64 3.80 12.33 9.96
N LEU A 65 5.13 12.25 9.84
CA LEU A 65 5.98 11.62 10.84
C LEU A 65 5.90 12.30 12.20
N ALA A 66 5.89 13.64 12.24
CA ALA A 66 5.74 14.41 13.47
C ALA A 66 4.37 14.17 14.14
N LYS A 67 3.29 14.07 13.35
CA LYS A 67 1.95 13.77 13.85
C LYS A 67 1.82 12.33 14.37
N VAL A 68 2.41 11.36 13.66
CA VAL A 68 2.47 9.97 14.13
C VAL A 68 3.27 9.86 15.42
N HIS A 69 4.42 10.54 15.49
CA HIS A 69 5.23 10.60 16.71
C HIS A 69 4.46 11.15 17.91
N LYS A 70 3.71 12.24 17.71
CA LYS A 70 2.86 12.81 18.76
C LYS A 70 1.76 11.85 19.20
N ALA A 71 1.07 11.19 18.26
CA ALA A 71 0.07 10.19 18.58
C ALA A 71 0.65 9.01 19.37
N VAL A 72 1.88 8.61 19.06
CA VAL A 72 2.62 7.56 19.78
C VAL A 72 2.93 8.02 21.21
N GLN A 73 3.40 9.24 21.40
CA GLN A 73 3.68 9.80 22.75
C GLN A 73 2.43 9.88 23.60
N ASP A 74 1.30 10.29 23.01
CA ASP A 74 0.01 10.38 23.72
C ASP A 74 -0.49 9.02 24.22
N VAL A 75 -0.20 7.95 23.46
CA VAL A 75 -0.59 6.58 23.81
C VAL A 75 0.38 5.94 24.80
N THR A 76 1.67 6.07 24.56
CA THR A 76 2.71 5.44 25.40
C THR A 76 2.99 6.22 26.67
N LYS A 77 2.66 7.52 26.68
CA LYS A 77 3.07 8.50 27.71
C LYS A 77 4.59 8.59 27.91
N VAL A 78 5.35 8.08 26.96
CA VAL A 78 6.81 8.11 26.96
C VAL A 78 7.27 9.13 25.93
N THR A 79 8.09 10.08 26.36
CA THR A 79 8.67 11.09 25.47
C THR A 79 9.91 10.49 24.79
N VAL A 80 9.77 10.08 23.55
CA VAL A 80 10.90 9.64 22.70
C VAL A 80 11.35 10.83 21.87
N PRO A 81 12.63 11.21 21.82
CA PRO A 81 13.11 12.25 20.91
C PRO A 81 12.83 11.87 19.45
N LEU A 82 12.41 12.84 18.62
CA LEU A 82 12.05 12.62 17.22
C LEU A 82 13.19 11.98 16.42
N ASP A 83 14.43 12.33 16.74
CA ASP A 83 15.63 11.77 16.10
C ASP A 83 15.85 10.28 16.43
N GLN A 84 15.48 9.85 17.63
CA GLN A 84 15.50 8.42 18.00
C GLN A 84 14.32 7.68 17.39
N PHE A 85 13.16 8.32 17.31
CA PHE A 85 11.97 7.75 16.71
C PHE A 85 12.15 7.47 15.20
N LYS A 86 12.93 8.30 14.50
CA LYS A 86 13.29 8.12 13.10
C LYS A 86 14.38 7.06 12.85
N LYS A 87 15.09 6.59 13.89
CA LYS A 87 16.14 5.58 13.75
C LYS A 87 15.58 4.18 13.86
N SER A 88 15.69 3.41 12.78
CA SER A 88 15.21 2.02 12.68
C SER A 88 15.90 1.02 13.62
N ASP A 89 17.03 1.38 14.24
CA ASP A 89 17.88 0.50 15.07
C ASP A 89 17.73 0.74 16.58
N SER A 90 16.76 1.53 17.02
CA SER A 90 16.58 1.80 18.45
C SER A 90 15.86 0.62 19.13
N LYS A 91 16.33 0.22 20.32
CA LYS A 91 15.64 -0.77 21.17
C LYS A 91 14.32 -0.26 21.78
N GLY A 92 13.99 1.01 21.53
CA GLY A 92 12.75 1.64 22.00
C GLY A 92 11.71 1.74 20.89
N THR A 93 10.63 2.48 21.17
CA THR A 93 9.60 2.76 20.16
C THR A 93 10.17 3.58 19.01
N HIS A 94 10.13 3.05 17.80
CA HIS A 94 10.74 3.64 16.62
C HIS A 94 9.95 3.35 15.35
N ILE A 95 10.29 4.04 14.26
CA ILE A 95 9.77 3.76 12.92
C ILE A 95 10.67 2.75 12.23
N SER A 96 10.12 1.59 11.88
CA SER A 96 10.85 0.56 11.12
C SER A 96 10.86 0.83 9.63
N SER A 97 9.81 1.46 9.10
CA SER A 97 9.74 1.85 7.68
C SER A 97 8.80 3.04 7.48
N PHE A 98 9.13 3.87 6.50
CA PHE A 98 8.27 4.96 6.04
C PHE A 98 8.27 5.01 4.52
N SER A 99 7.10 4.99 3.90
CA SER A 99 6.96 5.07 2.45
C SER A 99 5.77 5.94 2.07
N LYS A 100 5.95 6.73 0.98
CA LYS A 100 4.87 7.46 0.33
C LYS A 100 4.50 6.72 -0.94
N VAL A 101 3.26 6.25 -1.04
CA VAL A 101 2.71 5.70 -2.27
C VAL A 101 1.80 6.77 -2.88
N GLY A 102 2.32 7.48 -3.87
CA GLY A 102 1.55 8.50 -4.59
C GLY A 102 0.42 7.88 -5.41
N PRO A 103 -0.65 8.63 -5.70
CA PRO A 103 -1.73 8.18 -6.58
C PRO A 103 -1.22 7.84 -8.00
N THR A 104 -0.20 8.54 -8.48
CA THR A 104 0.46 8.29 -9.76
C THR A 104 1.02 6.88 -9.89
N VAL A 105 1.60 6.31 -8.81
CA VAL A 105 2.16 4.94 -8.84
C VAL A 105 1.06 3.91 -9.09
N ALA A 106 -0.13 4.09 -8.52
CA ALA A 106 -1.25 3.19 -8.74
C ALA A 106 -1.77 3.26 -10.19
N ASP A 107 -1.79 4.45 -10.77
CA ASP A 107 -2.20 4.67 -12.17
C ASP A 107 -1.14 4.16 -13.15
N ASP A 108 0.15 4.34 -12.85
CA ASP A 108 1.26 3.81 -13.66
C ASP A 108 1.26 2.27 -13.68
N ILE A 109 1.05 1.63 -12.52
CA ILE A 109 0.94 0.17 -12.42
C ILE A 109 -0.27 -0.32 -13.22
N LYS A 110 -1.40 0.38 -13.13
CA LYS A 110 -2.62 0.02 -13.86
C LYS A 110 -2.40 0.11 -15.38
N MET A 111 -1.81 1.20 -15.87
CA MET A 111 -1.52 1.39 -17.29
C MET A 111 -0.49 0.38 -17.79
N SER A 112 0.57 0.15 -17.01
CA SER A 112 1.60 -0.85 -17.32
C SER A 112 1.02 -2.28 -17.39
N SER A 113 0.08 -2.61 -16.48
CA SER A 113 -0.58 -3.91 -16.46
C SER A 113 -1.44 -4.14 -17.70
N VAL A 114 -2.20 -3.12 -18.14
CA VAL A 114 -3.00 -3.20 -19.36
C VAL A 114 -2.09 -3.36 -20.60
N THR A 115 -1.01 -2.60 -20.66
CA THR A 115 -0.04 -2.68 -21.78
C THR A 115 0.64 -4.06 -21.79
N ALA A 116 1.07 -4.57 -20.65
CA ALA A 116 1.69 -5.89 -20.54
C ALA A 116 0.73 -7.02 -20.94
N ALA A 117 -0.54 -6.94 -20.52
CA ALA A 117 -1.57 -7.90 -20.92
C ALA A 117 -1.79 -7.89 -22.45
N PHE A 118 -1.86 -6.70 -23.06
CA PHE A 118 -2.00 -6.59 -24.50
C PHE A 118 -0.80 -7.18 -25.26
N LEU A 119 0.42 -6.89 -24.82
CA LEU A 119 1.64 -7.45 -25.41
C LEU A 119 1.71 -8.97 -25.27
N ALA A 120 1.29 -9.50 -24.11
CA ALA A 120 1.24 -10.94 -23.88
C ALA A 120 0.22 -11.62 -24.81
N LEU A 121 -0.98 -11.07 -24.97
CA LEU A 121 -1.98 -11.58 -25.90
C LEU A 121 -1.48 -11.54 -27.36
N LEU A 122 -0.81 -10.46 -27.75
CA LEU A 122 -0.22 -10.31 -29.07
C LEU A 122 0.87 -11.37 -29.33
N ALA A 123 1.75 -11.60 -28.34
CA ALA A 123 2.81 -12.60 -28.44
C ALA A 123 2.22 -14.02 -28.57
N ILE A 124 1.18 -14.33 -27.81
CA ILE A 124 0.47 -15.61 -27.90
C ILE A 124 -0.20 -15.76 -29.25
N PHE A 125 -0.84 -14.70 -29.76
CA PHE A 125 -1.44 -14.70 -31.10
C PHE A 125 -0.43 -15.04 -32.19
N ILE A 126 0.70 -14.34 -32.20
CA ILE A 126 1.77 -14.55 -33.14
C ILE A 126 2.32 -15.99 -33.06
N TYR A 127 2.55 -16.48 -31.81
CA TYR A 127 3.01 -17.83 -31.57
C TYR A 127 2.04 -18.87 -32.15
N ILE A 128 0.75 -18.75 -31.88
CA ILE A 128 -0.26 -19.69 -32.38
C ILE A 128 -0.41 -19.58 -33.88
N LEU A 129 -0.30 -18.37 -34.46
CA LEU A 129 -0.35 -18.14 -35.88
C LEU A 129 0.79 -18.89 -36.63
N PHE A 130 2.01 -18.87 -36.11
CA PHE A 130 3.15 -19.62 -36.65
C PHE A 130 3.04 -21.13 -36.41
N ARG A 131 2.46 -21.52 -35.26
CA ARG A 131 2.36 -22.94 -34.87
C ARG A 131 1.25 -23.66 -35.65
N PHE A 132 0.16 -22.96 -35.96
CA PHE A 132 -1.01 -23.51 -36.66
C PHE A 132 -1.20 -22.81 -37.99
N SER A 133 -1.34 -23.59 -39.08
CA SER A 133 -1.47 -23.06 -40.42
C SER A 133 -2.80 -22.35 -40.73
N ARG A 134 -3.68 -22.27 -39.78
CA ARG A 134 -5.00 -21.63 -39.89
C ARG A 134 -5.20 -20.54 -38.87
N TRP A 135 -5.36 -19.32 -39.32
CA TRP A 135 -5.56 -18.13 -38.48
C TRP A 135 -6.80 -18.17 -37.58
N GLN A 136 -7.81 -18.98 -37.92
CA GLN A 136 -9.02 -19.14 -37.12
C GLN A 136 -8.73 -19.70 -35.74
N PHE A 137 -7.74 -20.56 -35.57
CA PHE A 137 -7.34 -21.12 -34.28
C PHE A 137 -6.69 -20.05 -33.38
N SER A 138 -5.90 -19.17 -33.97
CA SER A 138 -5.29 -18.05 -33.22
C SER A 138 -6.33 -17.07 -32.72
N LEU A 139 -7.33 -16.76 -33.57
CA LEU A 139 -8.41 -15.87 -33.20
C LEU A 139 -9.30 -16.48 -32.10
N GLY A 140 -9.64 -17.78 -32.23
CA GLY A 140 -10.41 -18.49 -31.21
C GLY A 140 -9.71 -18.53 -29.85
N ALA A 141 -8.40 -18.78 -29.82
CA ALA A 141 -7.60 -18.80 -28.59
C ALA A 141 -7.58 -17.43 -27.89
N ILE A 142 -7.46 -16.33 -28.64
CA ILE A 142 -7.47 -14.98 -28.07
C ILE A 142 -8.85 -14.62 -27.52
N ILE A 143 -9.92 -14.96 -28.23
CA ILE A 143 -11.28 -14.72 -27.75
C ILE A 143 -11.53 -15.50 -26.46
N ALA A 144 -11.09 -16.76 -26.37
CA ALA A 144 -11.21 -17.56 -25.16
C ALA A 144 -10.44 -16.94 -23.98
N LEU A 145 -9.18 -16.53 -24.20
CA LEU A 145 -8.36 -15.87 -23.16
C LEU A 145 -8.95 -14.55 -22.70
N ALA A 146 -9.46 -13.75 -23.61
CA ALA A 146 -10.13 -12.49 -23.27
C ALA A 146 -11.41 -12.74 -22.48
N HIS A 147 -12.21 -13.73 -22.86
CA HIS A 147 -13.40 -14.13 -22.12
C HIS A 147 -13.06 -14.59 -20.71
N ASP A 148 -12.10 -15.48 -20.52
CA ASP A 148 -11.68 -15.98 -19.23
C ASP A 148 -11.19 -14.84 -18.31
N SER A 149 -10.43 -13.90 -18.87
CA SER A 149 -9.98 -12.70 -18.15
C SER A 149 -11.13 -11.83 -17.68
N LEU A 150 -12.16 -11.63 -18.53
CA LEU A 150 -13.34 -10.86 -18.18
C LEU A 150 -14.20 -11.56 -17.11
N VAL A 151 -14.35 -12.88 -17.21
CA VAL A 151 -15.07 -13.68 -16.20
C VAL A 151 -14.35 -13.58 -14.86
N MET A 152 -13.03 -13.71 -14.85
CA MET A 152 -12.23 -13.62 -13.64
C MET A 152 -12.34 -12.24 -12.96
N LEU A 153 -12.25 -11.16 -13.74
CA LEU A 153 -12.48 -9.79 -13.27
C LEU A 153 -13.91 -9.58 -12.76
N GLY A 154 -14.91 -10.17 -13.44
CA GLY A 154 -16.32 -10.12 -13.01
C GLY A 154 -16.52 -10.79 -11.66
N ILE A 155 -15.97 -11.99 -11.46
CA ILE A 155 -16.03 -12.71 -10.18
C ILE A 155 -15.36 -11.91 -9.07
N PHE A 156 -14.16 -11.37 -9.33
CA PHE A 156 -13.45 -10.52 -8.36
C PHE A 156 -14.24 -9.27 -7.96
N SER A 157 -14.90 -8.64 -8.94
CA SER A 157 -15.74 -7.46 -8.70
C SER A 157 -17.01 -7.78 -7.89
N LEU A 158 -17.50 -9.00 -7.96
CA LEU A 158 -18.72 -9.45 -7.27
C LEU A 158 -18.45 -9.89 -5.83
N LEU A 159 -17.20 -10.35 -5.55
CA LEU A 159 -16.76 -10.82 -4.23
C LEU A 159 -16.12 -9.71 -3.38
N HIS A 160 -15.88 -8.52 -3.95
CA HIS A 160 -15.31 -7.37 -3.28
C HIS A 160 -16.39 -6.35 -2.94
#